data_c01e04d5f6b6febe398349aae5f4d399
#
_entry.id   c01e04d5f6b6febe398349aae5f4d399
#
_cell.length_a   1.000
_cell.length_b   1.000
_cell.length_c   1.000
_cell.angle_alpha   90.00
_cell.angle_beta   90.00
_cell.angle_gamma   90.00
#
_symmetry.space_group_name_H-M   'P 1'
#
loop_
_entity.id
_entity.type
_entity.pdbx_description
1 polymer ?
#
loop_
_entity_poly.entity_id
_entity_poly.type
_entity_poly.pdbx_seq_one_letter_code
_entity_poly.pdbx_strand_id
1 'polypeptide(L)'
;MAHDNLFETVEMGTQTLKNRIIMAPLTRLRSVEPSDVPTALAGEYYSQRASSGLVITEATQVSFQAKGYAGAPGVHTKDQITAWKAIVDNVHAKGGKIVVQLWHTGLVSHESVQPDGKAPISASNVDVGVRTSLRDSDNQAIRVDATPPRPATLDEIKQVIADFAQATKNAQEAGFDGVEVHGAHGYLLHQFWVEQTNQRDDEYGGSRENRARLTLDVIDACVDAWDADHVG
;
A
#
# COMPACT_ATOMS: atom_id res chain seq x y z
N MET A 1 -19.64 16.78 27.18
CA MET A 1 -19.90 15.38 27.55
C MET A 1 -20.05 14.42 26.37
N ALA A 2 -20.39 14.83 25.15
CA ALA A 2 -20.53 13.91 24.02
C ALA A 2 -19.21 13.51 23.32
N HIS A 3 -18.06 14.07 23.69
CA HIS A 3 -16.78 13.87 23.02
C HIS A 3 -15.71 13.21 23.90
N ASP A 4 -16.02 12.87 25.14
CA ASP A 4 -15.06 12.32 26.10
C ASP A 4 -14.53 10.96 25.61
N ASN A 5 -15.38 10.16 24.94
CA ASN A 5 -15.03 8.85 24.41
C ASN A 5 -13.92 8.88 23.32
N LEU A 6 -13.72 10.02 22.61
CA LEU A 6 -12.68 10.12 21.59
C LEU A 6 -11.26 10.08 22.18
N PHE A 7 -11.12 10.49 23.44
CA PHE A 7 -9.82 10.58 24.12
C PHE A 7 -9.58 9.41 25.08
N GLU A 8 -10.52 8.48 25.16
CA GLU A 8 -10.34 7.24 25.93
C GLU A 8 -9.48 6.25 25.15
N THR A 9 -8.73 5.45 25.90
CA THR A 9 -7.97 4.33 25.32
C THR A 9 -8.89 3.31 24.66
N VAL A 10 -8.37 2.62 23.65
CA VAL A 10 -9.06 1.51 22.96
C VAL A 10 -8.08 0.42 22.60
N GLU A 11 -8.50 -0.82 22.74
CA GLU A 11 -7.75 -1.98 22.29
C GLU A 11 -8.02 -2.22 20.80
N MET A 12 -6.96 -2.45 20.03
CA MET A 12 -6.99 -2.82 18.61
C MET A 12 -5.98 -3.95 18.38
N GLY A 13 -6.49 -5.18 18.21
CA GLY A 13 -5.64 -6.36 18.26
C GLY A 13 -4.95 -6.43 19.64
N THR A 14 -3.65 -6.63 19.64
CA THR A 14 -2.81 -6.62 20.86
C THR A 14 -2.35 -5.21 21.28
N GLN A 15 -2.78 -4.18 20.57
CA GLN A 15 -2.29 -2.81 20.78
C GLN A 15 -3.29 -1.94 21.54
N THR A 16 -2.82 -1.31 22.62
CA THR A 16 -3.56 -0.27 23.33
C THR A 16 -3.29 1.08 22.64
N LEU A 17 -4.30 1.67 22.03
CA LEU A 17 -4.25 3.02 21.48
C LEU A 17 -4.65 4.04 22.54
N LYS A 18 -3.89 5.13 22.65
CA LYS A 18 -4.10 6.17 23.70
C LYS A 18 -5.35 7.03 23.50
N ASN A 19 -5.95 6.99 22.31
CA ASN A 19 -7.23 7.62 21.97
C ASN A 19 -7.79 7.00 20.69
N ARG A 20 -9.02 7.36 20.31
CA ARG A 20 -9.74 6.81 19.15
C ARG A 20 -9.61 7.66 17.88
N ILE A 21 -8.65 8.58 17.84
CA ILE A 21 -8.40 9.42 16.66
C ILE A 21 -7.30 8.76 15.84
N ILE A 22 -7.62 8.43 14.60
CA ILE A 22 -6.70 7.77 13.67
C ILE A 22 -6.38 8.73 12.53
N MET A 23 -5.09 8.91 12.25
CA MET A 23 -4.67 9.57 11.03
C MET A 23 -4.87 8.61 9.87
N ALA A 24 -5.82 8.91 8.99
CA ALA A 24 -6.08 8.15 7.78
C ALA A 24 -4.89 8.22 6.79
N PRO A 25 -4.70 7.21 5.93
CA PRO A 25 -3.67 7.21 4.91
C PRO A 25 -3.87 8.38 3.92
N LEU A 26 -2.78 9.07 3.63
CA LEU A 26 -2.78 10.20 2.68
C LEU A 26 -1.52 10.15 1.82
N THR A 27 -1.65 9.72 0.57
CA THR A 27 -0.54 9.62 -0.38
C THR A 27 0.03 11.01 -0.70
N ARG A 28 1.35 11.18 -0.48
CA ARG A 28 2.04 12.47 -0.55
C ARG A 28 2.90 12.63 -1.80
N LEU A 29 3.36 11.51 -2.40
CA LEU A 29 4.21 11.47 -3.59
C LEU A 29 5.50 12.31 -3.43
N ARG A 30 6.21 12.15 -2.33
CA ARG A 30 7.41 12.92 -1.97
C ARG A 30 8.65 12.07 -1.70
N SER A 31 8.62 10.80 -2.10
CA SER A 31 9.79 9.92 -2.06
C SER A 31 10.77 10.26 -3.17
N VAL A 32 12.02 9.82 -2.98
CA VAL A 32 13.11 10.08 -3.93
C VAL A 32 12.96 9.20 -5.17
N GLU A 33 12.84 9.80 -6.34
CA GLU A 33 12.84 9.06 -7.61
C GLU A 33 14.27 8.77 -8.09
N PRO A 34 14.54 7.65 -8.73
CA PRO A 34 13.64 6.50 -8.99
C PRO A 34 13.67 5.43 -7.87
N SER A 35 14.34 5.69 -6.76
CA SER A 35 14.55 4.70 -5.69
C SER A 35 13.33 4.47 -4.79
N ASP A 36 12.32 5.35 -4.86
CA ASP A 36 11.11 5.33 -4.05
C ASP A 36 11.38 5.31 -2.53
N VAL A 37 12.55 5.81 -2.13
CA VAL A 37 12.96 5.92 -0.72
C VAL A 37 12.22 7.08 -0.07
N PRO A 38 11.48 6.88 1.04
CA PRO A 38 10.85 7.96 1.76
C PRO A 38 11.88 8.91 2.37
N THR A 39 11.59 10.22 2.35
CA THR A 39 12.53 11.25 2.80
C THR A 39 12.45 11.48 4.31
N ALA A 40 13.50 12.08 4.89
CA ALA A 40 13.49 12.47 6.30
C ALA A 40 12.35 13.44 6.66
N LEU A 41 11.88 14.24 5.69
CA LEU A 41 10.72 15.12 5.87
C LEU A 41 9.43 14.34 6.16
N ALA A 42 9.29 13.11 5.67
CA ALA A 42 8.18 12.23 6.03
C ALA A 42 8.23 11.87 7.53
N GLY A 43 9.42 11.70 8.10
CA GLY A 43 9.59 11.48 9.55
C GLY A 43 9.09 12.66 10.38
N GLU A 44 9.36 13.88 9.97
CA GLU A 44 8.80 15.07 10.62
C GLU A 44 7.28 15.10 10.48
N TYR A 45 6.76 14.88 9.27
CA TYR A 45 5.33 14.89 8.97
C TYR A 45 4.53 13.91 9.81
N TYR A 46 4.97 12.65 9.93
CA TYR A 46 4.29 11.63 10.72
C TYR A 46 4.46 11.88 12.22
N SER A 47 5.65 12.25 12.67
CA SER A 47 5.92 12.52 14.09
C SER A 47 5.14 13.73 14.65
N GLN A 48 4.79 14.73 13.82
CA GLN A 48 3.89 15.82 14.20
C GLN A 48 2.47 15.33 14.54
N ARG A 49 2.10 14.13 14.10
CA ARG A 49 0.78 13.51 14.32
C ARG A 49 0.80 12.35 15.29
N ALA A 50 1.92 12.13 15.95
CA ALA A 50 2.11 11.08 16.95
C ALA A 50 1.18 11.21 18.18
N SER A 51 0.46 12.32 18.34
CA SER A 51 -0.57 12.47 19.37
C SER A 51 -1.89 11.73 19.06
N SER A 52 -2.13 11.32 17.80
CA SER A 52 -3.25 10.45 17.46
C SER A 52 -3.08 9.06 18.09
N GLY A 53 -4.17 8.30 18.21
CA GLY A 53 -4.12 6.91 18.67
C GLY A 53 -3.31 6.02 17.73
N LEU A 54 -3.49 6.23 16.42
CA LEU A 54 -2.75 5.52 15.39
C LEU A 54 -2.47 6.46 14.21
N VAL A 55 -1.30 6.30 13.61
CA VAL A 55 -0.94 6.90 12.32
C VAL A 55 -0.92 5.79 11.27
N ILE A 56 -1.71 5.93 10.20
CA ILE A 56 -1.59 5.08 9.01
C ILE A 56 -0.79 5.86 7.97
N THR A 57 0.26 5.25 7.40
CA THR A 57 1.10 5.93 6.41
C THR A 57 0.37 6.13 5.09
N GLU A 58 0.97 6.93 4.22
CA GLU A 58 0.62 6.93 2.80
C GLU A 58 0.75 5.52 2.20
N ALA A 59 -0.01 5.28 1.12
CA ALA A 59 0.04 4.03 0.37
C ALA A 59 1.47 3.77 -0.12
N THR A 60 2.00 2.59 0.22
CA THR A 60 3.41 2.21 0.08
C THR A 60 3.54 0.94 -0.76
N GLN A 61 4.34 1.00 -1.81
CA GLN A 61 4.47 -0.05 -2.82
C GLN A 61 5.10 -1.31 -2.22
N VAL A 62 4.45 -2.46 -2.45
CA VAL A 62 4.95 -3.78 -2.00
C VAL A 62 6.06 -4.34 -2.88
N SER A 63 6.17 -3.87 -4.13
CA SER A 63 7.19 -4.28 -5.11
C SER A 63 7.36 -3.21 -6.18
N PHE A 64 8.36 -3.36 -7.04
CA PHE A 64 8.55 -2.46 -8.18
C PHE A 64 7.35 -2.52 -9.17
N GLN A 65 6.75 -3.70 -9.37
CA GLN A 65 5.56 -3.87 -10.21
C GLN A 65 4.33 -3.17 -9.62
N ALA A 66 4.28 -2.98 -8.31
CA ALA A 66 3.17 -2.31 -7.62
C ALA A 66 3.11 -0.80 -7.89
N LYS A 67 4.16 -0.22 -8.50
CA LYS A 67 4.29 1.22 -8.75
C LYS A 67 3.29 1.73 -9.78
N GLY A 68 2.60 2.83 -9.44
CA GLY A 68 1.73 3.54 -10.36
C GLY A 68 1.93 5.05 -10.36
N TYR A 69 2.47 5.60 -9.28
CA TYR A 69 2.66 7.04 -9.11
C TYR A 69 4.12 7.36 -8.80
N ALA A 70 4.71 8.27 -9.56
CA ALA A 70 6.04 8.78 -9.24
C ALA A 70 6.03 9.51 -7.88
N GLY A 71 7.03 9.22 -7.05
CA GLY A 71 7.16 9.77 -5.70
C GLY A 71 6.37 9.02 -4.62
N ALA A 72 5.66 7.94 -4.95
CA ALA A 72 5.11 7.03 -3.94
C ALA A 72 6.24 6.22 -3.29
N PRO A 73 6.24 6.03 -1.96
CA PRO A 73 7.27 5.24 -1.30
C PRO A 73 7.10 3.75 -1.56
N GLY A 74 8.22 3.01 -1.45
CA GLY A 74 8.22 1.55 -1.40
C GLY A 74 8.62 1.02 -0.02
N VAL A 75 8.43 -0.29 0.19
CA VAL A 75 8.89 -1.03 1.38
C VAL A 75 9.53 -2.38 1.00
N HIS A 76 10.10 -2.45 -0.20
CA HIS A 76 10.61 -3.69 -0.80
C HIS A 76 12.14 -3.70 -1.03
N THR A 77 12.85 -2.61 -0.74
CA THR A 77 14.32 -2.55 -0.80
C THR A 77 14.92 -2.23 0.57
N LYS A 78 16.19 -2.57 0.77
CA LYS A 78 16.91 -2.30 2.03
C LYS A 78 16.98 -0.81 2.35
N ASP A 79 17.17 0.04 1.34
CA ASP A 79 17.25 1.49 1.53
C ASP A 79 15.88 2.06 1.95
N GLN A 80 14.79 1.55 1.36
CA GLN A 80 13.43 1.92 1.75
C GLN A 80 13.13 1.49 3.20
N ILE A 81 13.47 0.24 3.57
CA ILE A 81 13.29 -0.28 4.93
C ILE A 81 14.08 0.55 5.94
N THR A 82 15.34 0.87 5.63
CA THR A 82 16.20 1.70 6.48
C THR A 82 15.61 3.10 6.68
N ALA A 83 15.10 3.72 5.61
CA ALA A 83 14.48 5.04 5.69
C ALA A 83 13.17 5.00 6.48
N TRP A 84 12.33 3.97 6.27
CA TRP A 84 11.13 3.77 7.05
C TRP A 84 11.42 3.56 8.54
N LYS A 85 12.48 2.79 8.87
CA LYS A 85 12.88 2.60 10.26
C LYS A 85 13.15 3.92 10.96
N ALA A 86 13.90 4.84 10.35
CA ALA A 86 14.16 6.16 10.92
C ALA A 86 12.86 6.99 11.10
N ILE A 87 11.89 6.84 10.20
CA ILE A 87 10.58 7.50 10.28
C ILE A 87 9.78 6.93 11.45
N VAL A 88 9.72 5.61 11.58
CA VAL A 88 9.05 4.89 12.67
C VAL A 88 9.65 5.28 14.02
N ASP A 89 10.97 5.26 14.14
CA ASP A 89 11.69 5.66 15.35
C ASP A 89 11.32 7.10 15.78
N ASN A 90 11.15 8.04 14.84
CA ASN A 90 10.72 9.41 15.12
C ASN A 90 9.27 9.50 15.66
N VAL A 91 8.37 8.64 15.20
CA VAL A 91 7.00 8.57 15.71
C VAL A 91 6.96 7.92 17.08
N HIS A 92 7.68 6.82 17.26
CA HIS A 92 7.79 6.12 18.55
C HIS A 92 8.44 6.98 19.63
N ALA A 93 9.45 7.78 19.30
CA ALA A 93 10.09 8.73 20.23
C ALA A 93 9.11 9.76 20.81
N LYS A 94 7.98 10.01 20.12
CA LYS A 94 6.88 10.87 20.61
C LYS A 94 5.71 10.08 21.21
N GLY A 95 5.88 8.78 21.46
CA GLY A 95 4.86 7.89 22.01
C GLY A 95 3.69 7.63 21.04
N GLY A 96 3.90 7.80 19.74
CA GLY A 96 2.92 7.44 18.70
C GLY A 96 3.01 5.98 18.29
N LYS A 97 1.95 5.49 17.65
CA LYS A 97 1.91 4.21 16.94
C LYS A 97 1.71 4.45 15.46
N ILE A 98 2.36 3.62 14.62
CA ILE A 98 2.35 3.80 13.17
C ILE A 98 2.30 2.46 12.45
N VAL A 99 1.35 2.33 11.51
CA VAL A 99 1.23 1.19 10.59
C VAL A 99 1.44 1.64 9.16
N VAL A 100 1.93 0.75 8.31
CA VAL A 100 2.12 1.06 6.88
C VAL A 100 0.97 0.52 6.05
N GLN A 101 0.42 1.35 5.14
CA GLN A 101 -0.56 0.90 4.16
C GLN A 101 0.16 0.25 2.98
N LEU A 102 0.01 -1.06 2.81
CA LEU A 102 0.57 -1.86 1.72
C LEU A 102 -0.28 -1.72 0.45
N TRP A 103 0.37 -1.45 -0.68
CA TRP A 103 -0.32 -1.02 -1.89
C TRP A 103 0.24 -1.64 -3.17
N HIS A 104 -0.68 -2.01 -4.07
CA HIS A 104 -0.38 -2.34 -5.46
C HIS A 104 -1.39 -1.64 -6.36
N THR A 105 -0.93 -0.76 -7.25
CA THR A 105 -1.82 0.11 -8.03
C THR A 105 -2.58 -0.61 -9.15
N GLY A 106 -2.09 -1.77 -9.59
CA GLY A 106 -2.71 -2.49 -10.70
C GLY A 106 -2.72 -1.66 -11.98
N LEU A 107 -3.88 -1.56 -12.62
CA LEU A 107 -4.07 -0.82 -13.88
C LEU A 107 -3.79 0.70 -13.76
N VAL A 108 -3.75 1.26 -12.55
CA VAL A 108 -3.47 2.69 -12.37
C VAL A 108 -1.96 2.90 -12.38
N SER A 109 -1.35 2.69 -13.55
CA SER A 109 0.09 2.79 -13.76
C SER A 109 0.41 3.14 -15.21
N HIS A 110 1.69 3.31 -15.50
CA HIS A 110 2.20 3.60 -16.85
C HIS A 110 3.43 2.74 -17.14
N GLU A 111 3.58 2.29 -18.38
CA GLU A 111 4.69 1.41 -18.79
C GLU A 111 6.07 1.95 -18.43
N SER A 112 6.28 3.27 -18.44
CA SER A 112 7.56 3.89 -18.09
C SER A 112 8.01 3.67 -16.64
N VAL A 113 7.12 3.27 -15.75
CA VAL A 113 7.40 2.97 -14.34
C VAL A 113 7.16 1.51 -13.98
N GLN A 114 6.96 0.67 -14.99
CA GLN A 114 6.79 -0.77 -14.82
C GLN A 114 8.06 -1.55 -15.20
N PRO A 115 8.27 -2.75 -14.65
CA PRO A 115 9.39 -3.61 -15.02
C PRO A 115 9.44 -3.84 -16.54
N ASP A 116 10.62 -3.70 -17.12
CA ASP A 116 10.89 -3.91 -18.55
C ASP A 116 10.03 -3.05 -19.51
N GLY A 117 9.42 -1.97 -19.02
CA GLY A 117 8.51 -1.14 -19.83
C GLY A 117 7.23 -1.85 -20.26
N LYS A 118 6.81 -2.89 -19.53
CA LYS A 118 5.60 -3.66 -19.84
C LYS A 118 4.34 -2.93 -19.41
N ALA A 119 3.22 -3.29 -20.01
CA ALA A 119 1.92 -2.81 -19.53
C ALA A 119 1.65 -3.28 -18.10
N PRO A 120 0.98 -2.45 -17.26
CA PRO A 120 0.63 -2.82 -15.89
C PRO A 120 -0.32 -4.02 -15.89
N ILE A 121 -0.27 -4.78 -14.79
CA ILE A 121 -1.19 -5.92 -14.58
C ILE A 121 -2.51 -5.46 -13.97
N SER A 122 -3.57 -6.20 -14.29
CA SER A 122 -4.89 -6.11 -13.66
C SER A 122 -5.55 -7.48 -13.66
N ALA A 123 -6.78 -7.58 -13.18
CA ALA A 123 -7.58 -8.79 -13.30
C ALA A 123 -7.76 -9.19 -14.78
N SER A 124 -8.02 -8.20 -15.65
CA SER A 124 -8.25 -8.38 -17.10
C SER A 124 -7.66 -7.19 -17.87
N ASN A 125 -7.75 -7.23 -19.20
CA ASN A 125 -7.29 -6.17 -20.10
C ASN A 125 -8.34 -5.04 -20.32
N VAL A 126 -9.18 -4.80 -19.34
CA VAL A 126 -10.21 -3.76 -19.43
C VAL A 126 -9.59 -2.39 -19.14
N ASP A 127 -9.54 -1.53 -20.16
CA ASP A 127 -9.15 -0.14 -20.01
C ASP A 127 -10.36 0.67 -19.52
N VAL A 128 -10.19 1.32 -18.37
CA VAL A 128 -11.23 2.16 -17.75
C VAL A 128 -10.93 3.66 -17.85
N GLY A 129 -9.93 4.04 -18.64
CA GLY A 129 -9.61 5.44 -18.93
C GLY A 129 -9.14 6.24 -17.72
N VAL A 130 -8.31 5.65 -16.85
CA VAL A 130 -7.76 6.33 -15.67
C VAL A 130 -6.47 7.06 -15.97
N ARG A 131 -6.06 7.94 -15.07
CA ARG A 131 -4.82 8.71 -15.15
C ARG A 131 -3.94 8.47 -13.94
N THR A 132 -2.63 8.46 -14.17
CA THR A 132 -1.61 8.43 -13.13
C THR A 132 -0.78 9.72 -13.11
N SER A 133 0.16 9.82 -12.17
CA SER A 133 1.11 10.95 -12.08
C SER A 133 2.53 10.45 -12.23
N LEU A 134 3.25 11.07 -13.16
CA LEU A 134 4.67 10.85 -13.39
C LEU A 134 5.46 12.14 -13.11
N ARG A 135 6.77 12.09 -13.36
CA ARG A 135 7.65 13.27 -13.38
C ARG A 135 8.07 13.55 -14.83
N ASP A 136 8.07 14.83 -15.21
CA ASP A 136 8.67 15.28 -16.46
C ASP A 136 10.19 15.46 -16.34
N SER A 137 10.84 15.96 -17.41
CA SER A 137 12.29 16.21 -17.45
C SER A 137 12.75 17.24 -16.42
N ASP A 138 11.88 18.12 -15.97
CA ASP A 138 12.15 19.15 -14.97
C ASP A 138 11.76 18.69 -13.55
N ASN A 139 11.49 17.37 -13.38
CA ASN A 139 11.04 16.75 -12.14
C ASN A 139 9.72 17.32 -11.60
N GLN A 140 8.87 17.91 -12.47
CA GLN A 140 7.56 18.37 -12.09
C GLN A 140 6.54 17.25 -12.22
N ALA A 141 5.54 17.24 -11.31
CA ALA A 141 4.46 16.25 -11.36
C ALA A 141 3.54 16.56 -12.56
N ILE A 142 3.39 15.57 -13.43
CA ILE A 142 2.46 15.62 -14.57
C ILE A 142 1.42 14.52 -14.47
N ARG A 143 0.22 14.79 -15.00
CA ARG A 143 -0.84 13.79 -15.13
C ARG A 143 -0.82 13.22 -16.54
N VAL A 144 -0.71 11.89 -16.63
CA VAL A 144 -0.72 11.16 -17.90
C VAL A 144 -1.83 10.11 -17.88
N ASP A 145 -2.29 9.70 -19.04
CA ASP A 145 -3.19 8.56 -19.15
C ASP A 145 -2.44 7.29 -18.76
N ALA A 146 -3.09 6.39 -18.02
CA ALA A 146 -2.50 5.11 -17.68
C ALA A 146 -2.31 4.26 -18.96
N THR A 147 -1.27 3.44 -19.00
CA THR A 147 -1.14 2.44 -20.05
C THR A 147 -2.24 1.40 -19.91
N PRO A 148 -2.97 1.04 -20.99
CA PRO A 148 -3.97 -0.02 -20.93
C PRO A 148 -3.40 -1.30 -20.30
N PRO A 149 -4.12 -1.91 -19.35
CA PRO A 149 -3.58 -3.04 -18.59
C PRO A 149 -3.58 -4.33 -19.40
N ARG A 150 -2.82 -5.30 -18.92
CA ARG A 150 -2.90 -6.70 -19.35
C ARG A 150 -3.39 -7.57 -18.19
N PRO A 151 -4.00 -8.74 -18.50
CA PRO A 151 -4.35 -9.70 -17.47
C PRO A 151 -3.10 -10.20 -16.73
N ALA A 152 -3.16 -10.27 -15.41
CA ALA A 152 -2.14 -10.96 -14.63
C ALA A 152 -2.20 -12.46 -14.93
N THR A 153 -1.03 -13.08 -15.14
CA THR A 153 -0.91 -14.54 -15.19
C THR A 153 -1.08 -15.14 -13.79
N LEU A 154 -1.35 -16.45 -13.69
CA LEU A 154 -1.45 -17.13 -12.39
C LEU A 154 -0.12 -17.05 -11.61
N ASP A 155 1.03 -17.07 -12.30
CA ASP A 155 2.33 -16.94 -11.63
C ASP A 155 2.56 -15.51 -11.13
N GLU A 156 2.09 -14.48 -11.84
CA GLU A 156 2.13 -13.10 -11.36
C GLU A 156 1.19 -12.88 -10.17
N ILE A 157 0.02 -13.53 -10.15
CA ILE A 157 -0.87 -13.51 -8.98
C ILE A 157 -0.17 -14.10 -7.77
N LYS A 158 0.49 -15.26 -7.91
CA LYS A 158 1.30 -15.86 -6.83
C LYS A 158 2.44 -14.93 -6.38
N GLN A 159 3.08 -14.25 -7.33
CA GLN A 159 4.14 -13.29 -7.01
C GLN A 159 3.59 -12.08 -6.24
N VAL A 160 2.44 -11.54 -6.63
CA VAL A 160 1.77 -10.46 -5.88
C VAL A 160 1.49 -10.87 -4.42
N ILE A 161 0.97 -12.08 -4.19
CA ILE A 161 0.74 -12.60 -2.84
C ILE A 161 2.06 -12.67 -2.05
N ALA A 162 3.11 -13.18 -2.68
CA ALA A 162 4.43 -13.25 -2.07
C ALA A 162 5.04 -11.85 -1.79
N ASP A 163 4.80 -10.88 -2.67
CA ASP A 163 5.27 -9.50 -2.49
C ASP A 163 4.60 -8.82 -1.28
N PHE A 164 3.29 -9.01 -1.08
CA PHE A 164 2.60 -8.52 0.11
C PHE A 164 3.12 -9.17 1.39
N ALA A 165 3.32 -10.48 1.39
CA ALA A 165 3.91 -11.20 2.52
C ALA A 165 5.33 -10.69 2.84
N GLN A 166 6.17 -10.48 1.81
CA GLN A 166 7.51 -9.96 2.00
C GLN A 166 7.49 -8.51 2.49
N ALA A 167 6.60 -7.67 1.95
CA ALA A 167 6.42 -6.30 2.40
C ALA A 167 5.98 -6.22 3.87
N THR A 168 5.16 -7.17 4.33
CA THR A 168 4.76 -7.31 5.73
C THR A 168 5.98 -7.61 6.63
N LYS A 169 6.85 -8.54 6.23
CA LYS A 169 8.12 -8.82 6.95
C LYS A 169 9.04 -7.61 6.98
N ASN A 170 9.13 -6.90 5.87
CA ASN A 170 9.94 -5.69 5.76
C ASN A 170 9.39 -4.55 6.66
N ALA A 171 8.06 -4.44 6.78
CA ALA A 171 7.42 -3.52 7.71
C ALA A 171 7.74 -3.86 9.18
N GLN A 172 7.71 -5.15 9.52
CA GLN A 172 8.13 -5.63 10.84
C GLN A 172 9.61 -5.30 11.11
N GLU A 173 10.51 -5.51 10.12
CA GLU A 173 11.94 -5.16 10.22
C GLU A 173 12.15 -3.65 10.40
N ALA A 174 11.35 -2.81 9.73
CA ALA A 174 11.37 -1.37 9.89
C ALA A 174 10.80 -0.89 11.26
N GLY A 175 10.18 -1.76 12.04
CA GLY A 175 9.66 -1.47 13.37
C GLY A 175 8.24 -0.90 13.39
N PHE A 176 7.47 -1.01 12.31
CA PHE A 176 6.07 -0.63 12.31
C PHE A 176 5.26 -1.41 13.34
N ASP A 177 4.16 -0.83 13.82
CA ASP A 177 3.23 -1.46 14.75
C ASP A 177 2.21 -2.38 14.05
N GLY A 178 2.24 -2.49 12.74
CA GLY A 178 1.39 -3.36 11.92
C GLY A 178 1.34 -2.90 10.47
N VAL A 179 0.51 -3.55 9.69
CA VAL A 179 0.25 -3.23 8.27
C VAL A 179 -1.25 -3.07 8.01
N GLU A 180 -1.60 -2.24 7.03
CA GLU A 180 -2.95 -2.14 6.48
C GLU A 180 -2.90 -2.56 5.02
N VAL A 181 -3.71 -3.54 4.61
CA VAL A 181 -3.80 -3.99 3.22
C VAL A 181 -4.78 -3.10 2.46
N HIS A 182 -4.28 -2.37 1.47
CA HIS A 182 -5.12 -1.48 0.64
C HIS A 182 -5.98 -2.27 -0.35
N GLY A 183 -7.22 -2.59 0.02
CA GLY A 183 -8.18 -3.35 -0.79
C GLY A 183 -9.25 -2.52 -1.52
N ALA A 184 -9.05 -1.19 -1.69
CA ALA A 184 -10.11 -0.29 -2.15
C ALA A 184 -9.70 0.60 -3.34
N HIS A 185 -10.55 1.57 -3.68
CA HIS A 185 -10.31 2.73 -4.55
C HIS A 185 -9.88 2.40 -6.00
N GLY A 186 -10.23 1.23 -6.52
CA GLY A 186 -9.91 0.87 -7.91
C GLY A 186 -8.47 0.40 -8.14
N TYR A 187 -7.72 0.05 -7.07
CA TYR A 187 -6.39 -0.53 -7.17
C TYR A 187 -6.43 -2.06 -7.29
N LEU A 188 -5.29 -2.73 -7.37
CA LEU A 188 -5.22 -4.13 -7.83
C LEU A 188 -6.22 -5.05 -7.15
N LEU A 189 -6.29 -5.09 -5.83
CA LEU A 189 -7.19 -6.00 -5.11
C LEU A 189 -8.65 -5.69 -5.43
N HIS A 190 -9.02 -4.41 -5.47
CA HIS A 190 -10.37 -3.98 -5.85
C HIS A 190 -10.68 -4.29 -7.32
N GLN A 191 -9.70 -4.24 -8.22
CA GLN A 191 -9.87 -4.60 -9.64
C GLN A 191 -10.25 -6.06 -9.83
N PHE A 192 -9.84 -6.95 -8.92
CA PHE A 192 -10.28 -8.35 -8.90
C PHE A 192 -11.70 -8.53 -8.36
N TRP A 193 -12.16 -7.69 -7.44
CA TRP A 193 -13.51 -7.78 -6.87
C TRP A 193 -14.60 -7.36 -7.85
N VAL A 194 -14.34 -6.33 -8.66
CA VAL A 194 -15.34 -5.65 -9.50
C VAL A 194 -15.51 -6.39 -10.81
N GLU A 195 -16.76 -6.78 -11.14
CA GLU A 195 -17.09 -7.50 -12.37
C GLU A 195 -16.67 -6.73 -13.63
N GLN A 196 -16.76 -5.41 -13.61
CA GLN A 196 -16.41 -4.55 -14.74
C GLN A 196 -14.93 -4.66 -15.12
N THR A 197 -14.05 -4.86 -14.17
CA THR A 197 -12.60 -4.99 -14.37
C THR A 197 -12.10 -6.43 -14.34
N ASN A 198 -12.91 -7.37 -13.80
CA ASN A 198 -12.55 -8.78 -13.70
C ASN A 198 -13.44 -9.63 -14.62
N GLN A 199 -12.94 -9.92 -15.82
CA GLN A 199 -13.58 -10.78 -16.82
C GLN A 199 -12.83 -12.12 -16.97
N ARG A 200 -12.18 -12.58 -15.89
CA ARG A 200 -11.47 -13.87 -15.86
C ARG A 200 -12.45 -15.02 -15.81
N ASP A 201 -12.04 -16.13 -16.38
CA ASP A 201 -12.74 -17.42 -16.40
C ASP A 201 -12.04 -18.53 -15.59
N ASP A 202 -10.97 -18.15 -14.86
CA ASP A 202 -10.21 -19.03 -13.97
C ASP A 202 -10.67 -18.89 -12.48
N GLU A 203 -9.89 -19.47 -11.58
CA GLU A 203 -10.16 -19.48 -10.13
C GLU A 203 -10.16 -18.09 -9.46
N TYR A 204 -9.74 -17.04 -10.15
CA TYR A 204 -9.75 -15.64 -9.68
C TYR A 204 -10.85 -14.79 -10.34
N GLY A 205 -11.77 -15.39 -11.11
CA GLY A 205 -12.84 -14.70 -11.82
C GLY A 205 -14.19 -15.39 -11.74
N GLY A 206 -15.23 -14.77 -12.32
CA GLY A 206 -16.59 -15.29 -12.36
C GLY A 206 -17.34 -15.09 -11.04
N SER A 207 -17.40 -16.09 -10.14
CA SER A 207 -18.16 -16.00 -8.89
C SER A 207 -17.60 -14.95 -7.92
N ARG A 208 -18.42 -14.54 -6.93
CA ARG A 208 -17.98 -13.59 -5.89
C ARG A 208 -16.82 -14.16 -5.07
N GLU A 209 -16.88 -15.44 -4.76
CA GLU A 209 -15.86 -16.17 -4.02
C GLU A 209 -14.51 -16.15 -4.77
N ASN A 210 -14.54 -16.42 -6.07
CA ASN A 210 -13.35 -16.38 -6.90
C ASN A 210 -12.79 -14.96 -7.02
N ARG A 211 -13.65 -13.95 -7.20
CA ARG A 211 -13.19 -12.55 -7.27
C ARG A 211 -12.61 -12.03 -5.95
N ALA A 212 -13.07 -12.55 -4.81
CA ALA A 212 -12.51 -12.21 -3.50
C ALA A 212 -11.19 -12.95 -3.20
N ARG A 213 -10.89 -14.04 -3.92
CA ARG A 213 -9.79 -14.96 -3.62
C ARG A 213 -8.44 -14.25 -3.49
N LEU A 214 -8.06 -13.43 -4.47
CA LEU A 214 -6.76 -12.75 -4.39
C LEU A 214 -6.60 -11.93 -3.10
N THR A 215 -7.63 -11.23 -2.68
CA THR A 215 -7.56 -10.43 -1.45
C THR A 215 -7.46 -11.30 -0.22
N LEU A 216 -8.21 -12.40 -0.17
CA LEU A 216 -8.14 -13.33 0.95
C LEU A 216 -6.76 -14.01 1.00
N ASP A 217 -6.25 -14.48 -0.13
CA ASP A 217 -4.91 -15.07 -0.22
C ASP A 217 -3.80 -14.06 0.22
N VAL A 218 -3.95 -12.78 -0.13
CA VAL A 218 -3.02 -11.72 0.32
C VAL A 218 -3.12 -11.49 1.82
N ILE A 219 -4.33 -11.42 2.39
CA ILE A 219 -4.53 -11.24 3.83
C ILE A 219 -3.94 -12.44 4.58
N ASP A 220 -4.24 -13.66 4.17
CA ASP A 220 -3.72 -14.88 4.79
C ASP A 220 -2.19 -14.90 4.74
N ALA A 221 -1.58 -14.53 3.60
CA ALA A 221 -0.13 -14.46 3.46
C ALA A 221 0.51 -13.35 4.33
N CYS A 222 -0.17 -12.22 4.54
CA CYS A 222 0.28 -11.18 5.47
C CYS A 222 0.17 -11.65 6.93
N VAL A 223 -0.91 -12.33 7.29
CA VAL A 223 -1.11 -12.93 8.63
C VAL A 223 -0.06 -14.00 8.91
N ASP A 224 0.22 -14.88 7.96
CA ASP A 224 1.29 -15.88 8.08
C ASP A 224 2.69 -15.25 8.21
N ALA A 225 2.89 -14.08 7.61
CA ALA A 225 4.15 -13.35 7.65
C ALA A 225 4.39 -12.62 8.99
N TRP A 226 3.34 -12.28 9.69
CA TRP A 226 3.40 -11.60 11.01
C TRP A 226 2.48 -12.30 12.01
N ASP A 227 1.23 -11.85 12.15
CA ASP A 227 0.11 -12.47 12.84
C ASP A 227 -1.18 -11.65 12.60
N ALA A 228 -2.33 -12.19 13.02
CA ALA A 228 -3.63 -11.56 12.78
C ALA A 228 -3.85 -10.24 13.55
N ASP A 229 -3.15 -10.01 14.66
CA ASP A 229 -3.31 -8.81 15.48
C ASP A 229 -2.58 -7.58 14.89
N HIS A 230 -1.70 -7.80 13.90
CA HIS A 230 -0.91 -6.76 13.25
C HIS A 230 -1.30 -6.51 11.79
N VAL A 231 -2.35 -7.17 11.27
CA VAL A 231 -2.82 -7.04 9.87
C VAL A 231 -4.25 -6.51 9.86
N GLY A 232 -4.43 -5.34 9.18
CA GLY A 232 -5.72 -4.68 8.98
C GLY A 232 -6.08 -4.48 7.50
#